data_327b8ecc3d63340c9cd69cbc9ed7db2e
#
_entry.id   327b8ecc3d63340c9cd69cbc9ed7db2e
#
_cell.length_a   1.000
_cell.length_b   1.000
_cell.length_c   1.000
_cell.angle_alpha   90.00
_cell.angle_beta   90.00
_cell.angle_gamma   90.00
#
_symmetry.space_group_name_H-M   'P 1'
#
loop_
_entity.id
_entity.type
_entity.pdbx_description
1 polymer ?
#
loop_
_entity_poly.entity_id
_entity_poly.type
_entity_poly.pdbx_seq_one_letter_code
_entity_poly.pdbx_strand_id
1 'polypeptide(L)'
;MSLTKESVAVITGASSGIGRALALRLAAEPVASIAIGDVNVEALAQTAKMIQGGRVRITTHKVNVADEDEMGAFAGDVVREHGRVTHVINNAGVALAGSCLEVSLEDIRWLMDINFWGVVFGTKFFLPFLEKEQSAHIVNVSSLYGLIAPPGQTAYSASKFAVRGFTEALRHELKGTNIAVSVVHPGGVKTNIANSARIGAGLKLSPEELQDRRDAVNLLLSHTTPEQAAEVIVKGIKGRNPRILIGRDARLLSLINRLFPCRYGDVIDRIRGGLFSNT
;
A
#
# COMPACT_ATOMS: atom_id res chain seq x y z
N MET A 1 2.73 -13.09 -17.69
CA MET A 1 3.26 -12.17 -18.71
C MET A 1 3.96 -11.03 -18.00
N SER A 2 5.08 -10.58 -18.50
CA SER A 2 5.76 -9.38 -18.04
C SER A 2 5.01 -8.12 -18.49
N LEU A 3 5.33 -6.98 -17.88
CA LEU A 3 4.95 -5.65 -18.37
C LEU A 3 5.32 -5.52 -19.86
N THR A 4 4.42 -5.01 -20.67
CA THR A 4 4.57 -4.89 -22.13
C THR A 4 4.28 -3.48 -22.60
N LYS A 5 4.62 -3.17 -23.85
CA LYS A 5 4.31 -1.88 -24.47
C LYS A 5 2.80 -1.57 -24.60
N GLU A 6 1.93 -2.50 -24.24
CA GLU A 6 0.49 -2.33 -24.19
C GLU A 6 -0.03 -2.21 -22.75
N SER A 7 0.84 -2.38 -21.75
CA SER A 7 0.45 -2.31 -20.35
C SER A 7 0.06 -0.89 -19.96
N VAL A 8 -1.09 -0.76 -19.32
CA VAL A 8 -1.59 0.46 -18.69
C VAL A 8 -1.70 0.22 -17.20
N ALA A 9 -0.95 0.97 -16.40
CA ALA A 9 -0.91 0.84 -14.95
C ALA A 9 -1.65 1.99 -14.26
N VAL A 10 -2.42 1.65 -13.23
CA VAL A 10 -3.09 2.60 -12.35
C VAL A 10 -2.47 2.50 -10.96
N ILE A 11 -2.14 3.63 -10.34
CA ILE A 11 -1.52 3.68 -9.01
C ILE A 11 -2.24 4.70 -8.14
N THR A 12 -2.80 4.30 -7.00
CA THR A 12 -3.34 5.21 -6.00
C THR A 12 -2.28 5.58 -4.96
N GLY A 13 -2.37 6.77 -4.35
CA GLY A 13 -1.39 7.25 -3.38
C GLY A 13 -0.02 7.54 -4.01
N ALA A 14 0.00 8.06 -5.24
CA ALA A 14 1.21 8.24 -6.03
C ALA A 14 1.89 9.61 -5.84
N SER A 15 1.40 10.44 -4.95
CA SER A 15 2.00 11.75 -4.66
C SER A 15 3.31 11.67 -3.87
N SER A 16 3.58 10.53 -3.19
CA SER A 16 4.77 10.37 -2.34
C SER A 16 5.16 8.91 -2.12
N GLY A 17 6.24 8.67 -1.39
CA GLY A 17 6.63 7.37 -0.85
C GLY A 17 6.71 6.26 -1.88
N ILE A 18 6.15 5.10 -1.52
CA ILE A 18 6.16 3.89 -2.38
C ILE A 18 5.40 4.14 -3.69
N GLY A 19 4.25 4.84 -3.65
CA GLY A 19 3.44 5.11 -4.84
C GLY A 19 4.17 5.94 -5.88
N ARG A 20 4.85 7.03 -5.45
CA ARG A 20 5.72 7.83 -6.33
C ARG A 20 6.85 6.98 -6.91
N ALA A 21 7.56 6.26 -6.06
CA ALA A 21 8.67 5.42 -6.50
C ALA A 21 8.22 4.31 -7.48
N LEU A 22 7.02 3.75 -7.28
CA LEU A 22 6.41 2.81 -8.23
C LEU A 22 6.10 3.45 -9.57
N ALA A 23 5.53 4.66 -9.58
CA ALA A 23 5.25 5.37 -10.83
C ALA A 23 6.54 5.61 -11.63
N LEU A 24 7.60 6.10 -10.97
CA LEU A 24 8.93 6.29 -11.58
C LEU A 24 9.53 4.97 -12.07
N ARG A 25 9.44 3.92 -11.26
CA ARG A 25 10.02 2.61 -11.62
C ARG A 25 9.28 1.94 -12.76
N LEU A 26 7.94 2.05 -12.80
CA LEU A 26 7.13 1.53 -13.91
C LEU A 26 7.34 2.33 -15.19
N ALA A 27 7.61 3.63 -15.11
CA ALA A 27 7.94 4.44 -16.28
C ALA A 27 9.26 4.02 -16.97
N ALA A 28 10.15 3.34 -16.25
CA ALA A 28 11.36 2.73 -16.81
C ALA A 28 11.12 1.34 -17.42
N GLU A 29 9.92 0.79 -17.28
CA GLU A 29 9.51 -0.48 -17.89
C GLU A 29 8.84 -0.25 -19.26
N PRO A 30 8.69 -1.31 -20.08
CA PRO A 30 8.00 -1.20 -21.36
C PRO A 30 6.47 -1.13 -21.17
N VAL A 31 5.98 -0.06 -20.54
CA VAL A 31 4.54 0.20 -20.39
C VAL A 31 4.08 1.30 -21.34
N ALA A 32 2.82 1.25 -21.78
CA ALA A 32 2.22 2.27 -22.65
C ALA A 32 1.96 3.55 -21.88
N SER A 33 1.32 3.41 -20.72
CA SER A 33 0.91 4.56 -19.92
C SER A 33 0.71 4.23 -18.46
N ILE A 34 0.70 5.27 -17.63
CA ILE A 34 0.50 5.21 -16.19
C ILE A 34 -0.51 6.28 -15.80
N ALA A 35 -1.61 5.89 -15.15
CA ALA A 35 -2.54 6.80 -14.49
C ALA A 35 -2.21 6.84 -13.00
N ILE A 36 -1.95 8.02 -12.46
CA ILE A 36 -1.65 8.21 -11.04
C ILE A 36 -2.73 9.02 -10.36
N GLY A 37 -3.20 8.53 -9.20
CA GLY A 37 -4.23 9.16 -8.40
C GLY A 37 -3.78 9.49 -6.99
N ASP A 38 -4.17 10.65 -6.47
CA ASP A 38 -3.94 11.08 -5.09
C ASP A 38 -4.85 12.27 -4.72
N VAL A 39 -5.05 12.50 -3.44
CA VAL A 39 -5.73 13.73 -2.94
C VAL A 39 -4.84 14.96 -3.03
N ASN A 40 -3.52 14.79 -2.95
CA ASN A 40 -2.54 15.87 -3.01
C ASN A 40 -2.12 16.15 -4.46
N VAL A 41 -2.87 17.04 -5.12
CA VAL A 41 -2.70 17.39 -6.53
C VAL A 41 -1.32 17.98 -6.84
N GLU A 42 -0.79 18.81 -5.95
CA GLU A 42 0.50 19.48 -6.15
C GLU A 42 1.66 18.48 -6.13
N ALA A 43 1.69 17.61 -5.12
CA ALA A 43 2.69 16.57 -5.00
C ALA A 43 2.54 15.50 -6.10
N LEU A 44 1.31 15.25 -6.57
CA LEU A 44 1.03 14.36 -7.69
C LEU A 44 1.58 14.94 -9.01
N ALA A 45 1.39 16.24 -9.25
CA ALA A 45 1.96 16.94 -10.40
C ALA A 45 3.50 16.91 -10.39
N GLN A 46 4.13 16.98 -9.19
CA GLN A 46 5.59 16.79 -9.08
C GLN A 46 6.01 15.38 -9.51
N THR A 47 5.26 14.35 -9.10
CA THR A 47 5.53 12.95 -9.54
C THR A 47 5.43 12.83 -11.06
N ALA A 48 4.40 13.43 -11.67
CA ALA A 48 4.25 13.42 -13.12
C ALA A 48 5.42 14.12 -13.83
N LYS A 49 5.87 15.29 -13.31
CA LYS A 49 7.04 16.01 -13.86
C LYS A 49 8.32 15.19 -13.82
N MET A 50 8.55 14.37 -12.80
CA MET A 50 9.71 13.49 -12.70
C MET A 50 9.71 12.41 -13.79
N ILE A 51 8.55 12.08 -14.37
CA ILE A 51 8.39 11.09 -15.44
C ILE A 51 8.40 11.76 -16.83
N GLN A 52 8.14 13.06 -16.92
CA GLN A 52 8.09 13.82 -18.17
C GLN A 52 9.42 13.75 -18.92
N GLY A 53 9.34 13.61 -20.25
CA GLY A 53 10.51 13.43 -21.13
C GLY A 53 10.80 11.97 -21.48
N GLY A 54 10.08 11.01 -20.85
CA GLY A 54 10.10 9.60 -21.22
C GLY A 54 9.11 9.24 -22.34
N ARG A 55 9.12 7.96 -22.73
CA ARG A 55 8.20 7.39 -23.75
C ARG A 55 6.81 7.05 -23.21
N VAL A 56 6.61 7.12 -21.90
CA VAL A 56 5.40 6.68 -21.21
C VAL A 56 4.44 7.85 -21.06
N ARG A 57 3.21 7.67 -21.52
CA ARG A 57 2.13 8.63 -21.27
C ARG A 57 1.74 8.56 -19.79
N ILE A 58 1.69 9.72 -19.12
CA ILE A 58 1.24 9.81 -17.72
C ILE A 58 0.02 10.73 -17.63
N THR A 59 -0.98 10.32 -16.83
CA THR A 59 -2.12 11.15 -16.46
C THR A 59 -2.22 11.27 -14.94
N THR A 60 -2.71 12.40 -14.46
CA THR A 60 -2.88 12.71 -13.04
C THR A 60 -4.34 12.91 -12.72
N HIS A 61 -4.82 12.27 -11.64
CA HIS A 61 -6.22 12.31 -11.23
C HIS A 61 -6.30 12.68 -9.75
N LYS A 62 -7.04 13.75 -9.44
CA LYS A 62 -7.41 14.01 -8.05
C LYS A 62 -8.45 12.98 -7.65
N VAL A 63 -8.16 12.17 -6.63
CA VAL A 63 -9.09 11.15 -6.15
C VAL A 63 -8.89 10.90 -4.65
N ASN A 64 -9.98 10.93 -3.90
CA ASN A 64 -10.05 10.41 -2.55
C ASN A 64 -10.47 8.94 -2.61
N VAL A 65 -9.56 8.02 -2.27
CA VAL A 65 -9.83 6.57 -2.32
C VAL A 65 -10.89 6.12 -1.31
N ALA A 66 -11.20 6.93 -0.29
CA ALA A 66 -12.26 6.66 0.68
C ALA A 66 -13.68 7.01 0.15
N ASP A 67 -13.77 7.69 -0.97
CA ASP A 67 -15.01 8.09 -1.60
C ASP A 67 -15.35 7.14 -2.77
N GLU A 68 -16.50 6.46 -2.67
CA GLU A 68 -16.94 5.47 -3.64
C GLU A 68 -17.20 6.10 -5.01
N ASP A 69 -17.85 7.26 -5.03
CA ASP A 69 -18.22 7.95 -6.28
C ASP A 69 -16.97 8.50 -6.98
N GLU A 70 -16.03 9.10 -6.23
CA GLU A 70 -14.75 9.56 -6.78
C GLU A 70 -13.95 8.37 -7.37
N MET A 71 -13.93 7.23 -6.71
CA MET A 71 -13.24 6.03 -7.21
C MET A 71 -13.91 5.44 -8.45
N GLY A 72 -15.25 5.46 -8.52
CA GLY A 72 -16.00 5.06 -9.71
C GLY A 72 -15.70 5.98 -10.89
N ALA A 73 -15.76 7.30 -10.68
CA ALA A 73 -15.42 8.32 -11.68
C ALA A 73 -13.96 8.17 -12.15
N PHE A 74 -13.02 8.00 -11.23
CA PHE A 74 -11.61 7.77 -11.53
C PHE A 74 -11.40 6.57 -12.46
N ALA A 75 -12.06 5.44 -12.19
CA ALA A 75 -11.94 4.27 -13.05
C ALA A 75 -12.49 4.54 -14.47
N GLY A 76 -13.64 5.22 -14.58
CA GLY A 76 -14.21 5.63 -15.86
C GLY A 76 -13.31 6.58 -16.64
N ASP A 77 -12.72 7.58 -15.96
CA ASP A 77 -11.82 8.55 -16.57
C ASP A 77 -10.54 7.90 -17.11
N VAL A 78 -9.92 7.03 -16.31
CA VAL A 78 -8.73 6.28 -16.75
C VAL A 78 -9.02 5.45 -17.99
N VAL A 79 -10.13 4.72 -18.01
CA VAL A 79 -10.48 3.90 -19.16
C VAL A 79 -10.80 4.75 -20.39
N ARG A 80 -11.49 5.88 -20.22
CA ARG A 80 -11.78 6.82 -21.32
C ARG A 80 -10.49 7.41 -21.91
N GLU A 81 -9.51 7.72 -21.06
CA GLU A 81 -8.26 8.35 -21.49
C GLU A 81 -7.25 7.37 -22.09
N HIS A 82 -7.18 6.16 -21.57
CA HIS A 82 -6.16 5.16 -21.96
C HIS A 82 -6.72 4.03 -22.81
N GLY A 83 -8.04 3.89 -22.92
CA GLY A 83 -8.72 2.86 -23.69
C GLY A 83 -8.73 1.49 -23.01
N ARG A 84 -7.84 1.23 -22.07
CA ARG A 84 -7.70 -0.05 -21.33
C ARG A 84 -7.01 0.14 -20.00
N VAL A 85 -7.08 -0.89 -19.13
CA VAL A 85 -6.32 -1.01 -17.90
C VAL A 85 -5.86 -2.45 -17.74
N THR A 86 -4.57 -2.66 -17.43
CA THR A 86 -3.98 -4.00 -17.27
C THR A 86 -3.44 -4.25 -15.86
N HIS A 87 -3.03 -3.19 -15.16
CA HIS A 87 -2.46 -3.28 -13.82
C HIS A 87 -3.10 -2.24 -12.89
N VAL A 88 -3.61 -2.69 -11.75
CA VAL A 88 -4.17 -1.82 -10.72
C VAL A 88 -3.37 -2.01 -9.44
N ILE A 89 -2.75 -0.94 -8.96
CA ILE A 89 -1.95 -0.92 -7.74
C ILE A 89 -2.66 -0.05 -6.71
N ASN A 90 -3.41 -0.68 -5.81
CA ASN A 90 -4.06 -0.03 -4.68
C ASN A 90 -3.01 0.18 -3.58
N ASN A 91 -2.35 1.34 -3.62
CA ASN A 91 -1.24 1.67 -2.74
C ASN A 91 -1.59 2.76 -1.71
N ALA A 92 -2.58 3.61 -1.98
CA ALA A 92 -2.98 4.65 -1.04
C ALA A 92 -3.22 4.08 0.37
N GLY A 93 -2.75 4.81 1.37
CA GLY A 93 -2.91 4.40 2.75
C GLY A 93 -2.29 5.39 3.73
N VAL A 94 -2.83 5.39 4.93
CA VAL A 94 -2.44 6.27 6.03
C VAL A 94 -2.14 5.47 7.29
N ALA A 95 -1.52 6.10 8.28
CA ALA A 95 -1.26 5.51 9.59
C ALA A 95 -2.07 6.21 10.68
N LEU A 96 -2.40 5.45 11.72
CA LEU A 96 -3.04 5.91 12.94
C LEU A 96 -2.28 5.28 14.12
N ALA A 97 -1.79 6.11 15.03
CA ALA A 97 -1.06 5.67 16.22
C ALA A 97 -1.93 5.84 17.46
N GLY A 98 -1.92 4.82 18.32
CA GLY A 98 -2.64 4.78 19.59
C GLY A 98 -3.13 3.38 19.91
N SER A 99 -3.28 3.10 21.21
CA SER A 99 -3.91 1.88 21.71
C SER A 99 -5.43 1.89 21.42
N CYS A 100 -6.08 0.77 21.65
CA CYS A 100 -7.54 0.64 21.47
C CYS A 100 -8.35 1.65 22.32
N LEU A 101 -7.82 2.05 23.49
CA LEU A 101 -8.48 3.04 24.36
C LEU A 101 -8.21 4.49 23.93
N GLU A 102 -7.15 4.74 23.19
CA GLU A 102 -6.70 6.09 22.80
C GLU A 102 -7.25 6.52 21.45
N VAL A 103 -7.59 5.59 20.57
CA VAL A 103 -8.15 5.90 19.25
C VAL A 103 -9.68 5.98 19.33
N SER A 104 -10.27 6.99 18.69
CA SER A 104 -11.72 7.14 18.61
C SER A 104 -12.32 6.20 17.56
N LEU A 105 -13.62 5.91 17.66
CA LEU A 105 -14.34 5.17 16.61
C LEU A 105 -14.33 5.92 15.27
N GLU A 106 -14.31 7.25 15.31
CA GLU A 106 -14.20 8.08 14.11
C GLU A 106 -12.84 7.91 13.42
N ASP A 107 -11.74 7.91 14.21
CA ASP A 107 -10.40 7.65 13.68
C ASP A 107 -10.28 6.25 13.07
N ILE A 108 -10.90 5.25 13.70
CA ILE A 108 -10.91 3.89 13.18
C ILE A 108 -11.68 3.82 11.84
N ARG A 109 -12.85 4.47 11.75
CA ARG A 109 -13.63 4.53 10.50
C ARG A 109 -12.83 5.23 9.39
N TRP A 110 -12.32 6.42 9.67
CA TRP A 110 -11.47 7.15 8.73
C TRP A 110 -10.30 6.30 8.20
N LEU A 111 -9.63 5.57 9.08
CA LEU A 111 -8.52 4.70 8.69
C LEU A 111 -8.99 3.54 7.81
N MET A 112 -10.11 2.91 8.17
CA MET A 112 -10.70 1.81 7.42
C MET A 112 -11.18 2.25 6.04
N ASP A 113 -11.77 3.44 5.95
CA ASP A 113 -12.28 3.99 4.68
C ASP A 113 -11.13 4.18 3.68
N ILE A 114 -9.99 4.69 4.13
CA ILE A 114 -8.82 4.86 3.26
C ILE A 114 -8.10 3.53 3.01
N ASN A 115 -7.71 2.82 4.08
CA ASN A 115 -6.80 1.69 3.98
C ASN A 115 -7.43 0.41 3.44
N PHE A 116 -8.74 0.21 3.69
CA PHE A 116 -9.45 -1.00 3.31
C PHE A 116 -10.49 -0.73 2.22
N TRP A 117 -11.45 0.18 2.45
CA TRP A 117 -12.47 0.47 1.44
C TRP A 117 -11.87 1.04 0.16
N GLY A 118 -10.84 1.89 0.24
CA GLY A 118 -10.12 2.34 -0.94
C GLY A 118 -9.54 1.20 -1.79
N VAL A 119 -9.05 0.13 -1.15
CA VAL A 119 -8.59 -1.08 -1.85
C VAL A 119 -9.76 -1.85 -2.46
N VAL A 120 -10.89 -1.94 -1.75
CA VAL A 120 -12.12 -2.59 -2.24
C VAL A 120 -12.66 -1.85 -3.46
N PHE A 121 -12.82 -0.53 -3.37
CA PHE A 121 -13.32 0.31 -4.48
C PHE A 121 -12.40 0.22 -5.69
N GLY A 122 -11.08 0.42 -5.50
CA GLY A 122 -10.11 0.29 -6.59
C GLY A 122 -10.13 -1.09 -7.25
N THR A 123 -10.34 -2.14 -6.48
CA THR A 123 -10.51 -3.48 -7.02
C THR A 123 -11.82 -3.61 -7.80
N LYS A 124 -12.96 -3.28 -7.19
CA LYS A 124 -14.28 -3.50 -7.77
C LYS A 124 -14.53 -2.67 -9.03
N PHE A 125 -14.13 -1.39 -9.03
CA PHE A 125 -14.38 -0.53 -10.19
C PHE A 125 -13.47 -0.83 -11.38
N PHE A 126 -12.25 -1.33 -11.15
CA PHE A 126 -11.37 -1.71 -12.26
C PHE A 126 -11.54 -3.17 -12.71
N LEU A 127 -12.06 -4.07 -11.89
CA LEU A 127 -12.19 -5.49 -12.18
C LEU A 127 -12.90 -5.78 -13.52
N PRO A 128 -14.05 -5.14 -13.88
CA PRO A 128 -14.73 -5.39 -15.15
C PRO A 128 -13.91 -5.03 -16.40
N PHE A 129 -12.94 -4.14 -16.27
CA PHE A 129 -12.02 -3.79 -17.35
C PHE A 129 -10.85 -4.77 -17.42
N LEU A 130 -10.33 -5.22 -16.28
CA LEU A 130 -9.26 -6.21 -16.21
C LEU A 130 -9.69 -7.59 -16.75
N GLU A 131 -10.96 -7.95 -16.61
CA GLU A 131 -11.51 -9.19 -17.15
C GLU A 131 -11.46 -9.25 -18.69
N LYS A 132 -11.52 -8.08 -19.36
CA LYS A 132 -11.46 -7.97 -20.83
C LYS A 132 -10.04 -8.11 -21.38
N GLU A 133 -9.03 -8.05 -20.53
CA GLU A 133 -7.64 -8.08 -20.93
C GLU A 133 -7.12 -9.52 -21.09
N GLN A 134 -6.17 -9.74 -22.00
CA GLN A 134 -5.52 -11.05 -22.12
C GLN A 134 -4.71 -11.43 -20.89
N SER A 135 -4.21 -10.44 -20.18
CA SER A 135 -3.45 -10.62 -18.93
C SER A 135 -3.55 -9.35 -18.10
N ALA A 136 -3.96 -9.51 -16.85
CA ALA A 136 -4.12 -8.40 -15.91
C ALA A 136 -3.56 -8.73 -14.53
N HIS A 137 -3.38 -7.69 -13.69
CA HIS A 137 -2.84 -7.84 -12.35
C HIS A 137 -3.42 -6.82 -11.37
N ILE A 138 -3.92 -7.30 -10.24
CA ILE A 138 -4.31 -6.50 -9.10
C ILE A 138 -3.26 -6.63 -8.01
N VAL A 139 -2.75 -5.51 -7.53
CA VAL A 139 -1.72 -5.42 -6.48
C VAL A 139 -2.25 -4.58 -5.33
N ASN A 140 -2.49 -5.19 -4.18
CA ASN A 140 -2.99 -4.52 -2.99
C ASN A 140 -1.89 -4.36 -1.95
N VAL A 141 -1.63 -3.11 -1.54
CA VAL A 141 -0.57 -2.82 -0.57
C VAL A 141 -1.11 -2.88 0.85
N SER A 142 -0.77 -3.97 1.53
CA SER A 142 -0.97 -4.16 2.96
C SER A 142 0.21 -3.54 3.76
N SER A 143 0.76 -4.26 4.71
CA SER A 143 1.90 -3.90 5.56
C SER A 143 2.49 -5.16 6.19
N LEU A 144 3.67 -5.05 6.80
CA LEU A 144 4.12 -5.98 7.82
C LEU A 144 3.07 -6.16 8.93
N TYR A 145 2.35 -5.08 9.28
CA TYR A 145 1.25 -5.12 10.26
C TYR A 145 -0.06 -5.73 9.72
N GLY A 146 -0.06 -6.27 8.51
CA GLY A 146 -1.01 -7.25 8.01
C GLY A 146 -0.55 -8.70 8.22
N LEU A 147 0.59 -8.91 8.90
CA LEU A 147 1.15 -10.22 9.27
C LEU A 147 1.30 -10.35 10.79
N ILE A 148 1.71 -9.30 11.48
CA ILE A 148 1.86 -9.20 12.92
C ILE A 148 1.11 -7.97 13.43
N ALA A 149 0.72 -7.95 14.70
CA ALA A 149 -0.06 -6.87 15.30
C ALA A 149 0.61 -6.42 16.62
N PRO A 150 1.51 -5.41 16.58
CA PRO A 150 2.14 -4.89 17.78
C PRO A 150 1.18 -4.01 18.59
N PRO A 151 1.44 -3.82 19.91
CA PRO A 151 0.71 -2.88 20.75
C PRO A 151 0.69 -1.46 20.15
N GLY A 152 -0.35 -0.69 20.45
CA GLY A 152 -0.51 0.69 19.94
C GLY A 152 -0.83 0.79 18.44
N GLN A 153 -1.10 -0.35 17.78
CA GLN A 153 -1.40 -0.42 16.34
C GLN A 153 -2.68 -1.21 16.03
N THR A 154 -3.62 -1.28 16.98
CA THR A 154 -4.82 -2.11 16.86
C THR A 154 -5.62 -1.79 15.60
N ALA A 155 -5.97 -0.51 15.39
CA ALA A 155 -6.74 -0.09 14.22
C ALA A 155 -5.96 -0.27 12.91
N TYR A 156 -4.70 0.16 12.89
CA TYR A 156 -3.86 0.05 11.69
C TYR A 156 -3.64 -1.41 11.29
N SER A 157 -3.29 -2.27 12.26
CA SER A 157 -3.13 -3.70 12.00
C SER A 157 -4.43 -4.31 11.48
N ALA A 158 -5.58 -3.99 12.10
CA ALA A 158 -6.89 -4.48 11.64
C ALA A 158 -7.14 -4.12 10.18
N SER A 159 -6.87 -2.86 9.77
CA SER A 159 -7.04 -2.42 8.38
C SER A 159 -6.15 -3.20 7.41
N LYS A 160 -4.88 -3.45 7.78
CA LYS A 160 -3.91 -4.14 6.93
C LYS A 160 -4.11 -5.66 6.89
N PHE A 161 -4.64 -6.27 7.96
CA PHE A 161 -5.12 -7.66 7.93
C PHE A 161 -6.37 -7.78 7.05
N ALA A 162 -7.30 -6.82 7.10
CA ALA A 162 -8.47 -6.80 6.22
C ALA A 162 -8.06 -6.77 4.73
N VAL A 163 -7.11 -5.91 4.34
CA VAL A 163 -6.54 -5.88 2.98
C VAL A 163 -5.95 -7.24 2.60
N ARG A 164 -5.19 -7.87 3.51
CA ARG A 164 -4.62 -9.20 3.25
C ARG A 164 -5.72 -10.23 3.04
N GLY A 165 -6.69 -10.34 3.96
CA GLY A 165 -7.76 -11.31 3.87
C GLY A 165 -8.57 -11.16 2.58
N PHE A 166 -8.97 -9.93 2.24
CA PHE A 166 -9.66 -9.60 1.00
C PHE A 166 -8.84 -10.02 -0.24
N THR A 167 -7.55 -9.70 -0.27
CA THR A 167 -6.68 -10.00 -1.41
C THR A 167 -6.43 -11.51 -1.57
N GLU A 168 -6.27 -12.24 -0.46
CA GLU A 168 -6.07 -13.69 -0.48
C GLU A 168 -7.35 -14.41 -0.97
N ALA A 169 -8.55 -13.98 -0.53
CA ALA A 169 -9.83 -14.50 -1.01
C ALA A 169 -10.02 -14.21 -2.51
N LEU A 170 -9.85 -12.96 -2.92
CA LEU A 170 -9.97 -12.54 -4.32
C LEU A 170 -9.04 -13.35 -5.25
N ARG A 171 -7.82 -13.66 -4.79
CA ARG A 171 -6.90 -14.50 -5.56
C ARG A 171 -7.46 -15.91 -5.80
N HIS A 172 -8.19 -16.47 -4.85
CA HIS A 172 -8.81 -17.79 -5.00
C HIS A 172 -10.04 -17.72 -5.91
N GLU A 173 -10.83 -16.66 -5.83
CA GLU A 173 -11.99 -16.42 -6.71
C GLU A 173 -11.56 -16.26 -8.17
N LEU A 174 -10.45 -15.56 -8.42
CA LEU A 174 -9.92 -15.32 -9.77
C LEU A 174 -8.95 -16.41 -10.26
N LYS A 175 -8.83 -17.52 -9.52
CA LYS A 175 -7.97 -18.65 -9.92
C LYS A 175 -8.44 -19.24 -11.26
N GLY A 176 -7.51 -19.33 -12.21
CA GLY A 176 -7.81 -19.84 -13.56
C GLY A 176 -8.25 -18.78 -14.55
N THR A 177 -8.40 -17.52 -14.10
CA THR A 177 -8.64 -16.39 -14.99
C THR A 177 -7.34 -15.77 -15.51
N ASN A 178 -7.46 -14.76 -16.35
CA ASN A 178 -6.36 -13.94 -16.84
C ASN A 178 -5.77 -12.99 -15.78
N ILE A 179 -6.40 -12.81 -14.61
CA ILE A 179 -6.07 -11.80 -13.61
C ILE A 179 -5.19 -12.41 -12.50
N ALA A 180 -3.97 -11.93 -12.36
CA ALA A 180 -3.16 -12.21 -11.19
C ALA A 180 -3.54 -11.30 -10.02
N VAL A 181 -3.39 -11.80 -8.79
CA VAL A 181 -3.65 -11.00 -7.59
C VAL A 181 -2.48 -11.14 -6.62
N SER A 182 -1.91 -10.01 -6.21
CA SER A 182 -0.79 -9.95 -5.26
C SER A 182 -1.14 -9.12 -4.04
N VAL A 183 -0.72 -9.59 -2.87
CA VAL A 183 -0.67 -8.77 -1.66
C VAL A 183 0.77 -8.38 -1.37
N VAL A 184 1.00 -7.10 -1.08
CA VAL A 184 2.32 -6.56 -0.74
C VAL A 184 2.39 -6.29 0.76
N HIS A 185 3.47 -6.72 1.40
CA HIS A 185 3.73 -6.47 2.81
C HIS A 185 5.05 -5.72 2.96
N PRO A 186 5.04 -4.38 2.90
CA PRO A 186 6.21 -3.58 3.25
C PRO A 186 6.56 -3.74 4.73
N GLY A 187 7.83 -3.94 5.03
CA GLY A 187 8.41 -3.74 6.35
C GLY A 187 8.74 -2.27 6.60
N GLY A 188 9.85 -1.98 7.25
CA GLY A 188 10.32 -0.63 7.46
C GLY A 188 10.78 0.02 6.15
N VAL A 189 9.92 0.82 5.52
CA VAL A 189 10.24 1.62 4.33
C VAL A 189 10.26 3.10 4.70
N LYS A 190 11.36 3.78 4.36
CA LYS A 190 11.59 5.21 4.65
C LYS A 190 10.63 6.08 3.83
N THR A 191 9.44 6.34 4.37
CA THR A 191 8.41 7.20 3.78
C THR A 191 7.94 8.21 4.81
N ASN A 192 7.13 9.17 4.39
CA ASN A 192 6.56 10.17 5.33
C ASN A 192 5.37 9.64 6.14
N ILE A 193 5.04 8.35 6.07
CA ILE A 193 3.83 7.77 6.69
C ILE A 193 3.79 7.93 8.21
N ALA A 194 4.95 7.86 8.89
CA ALA A 194 5.05 8.08 10.33
C ALA A 194 4.83 9.55 10.71
N ASN A 195 5.39 10.48 9.93
CA ASN A 195 5.26 11.92 10.19
C ASN A 195 3.85 12.43 9.90
N SER A 196 3.16 11.86 8.92
CA SER A 196 1.77 12.17 8.57
C SER A 196 0.74 11.31 9.30
N ALA A 197 1.17 10.44 10.21
CA ALA A 197 0.26 9.60 11.00
C ALA A 197 -0.68 10.46 11.85
N ARG A 198 -1.99 10.13 11.80
CA ARG A 198 -2.94 10.68 12.76
C ARG A 198 -2.65 10.05 14.13
N ILE A 199 -2.76 10.87 15.17
CA ILE A 199 -2.56 10.44 16.55
C ILE A 199 -3.94 10.32 17.20
N GLY A 200 -4.19 9.19 17.87
CA GLY A 200 -5.45 8.98 18.58
C GLY A 200 -5.71 10.10 19.60
N ALA A 201 -6.92 10.64 19.63
CA ALA A 201 -7.27 11.81 20.45
C ALA A 201 -7.09 11.57 21.96
N GLY A 202 -7.10 10.31 22.40
CA GLY A 202 -6.84 9.91 23.79
C GLY A 202 -5.36 9.84 24.16
N LEU A 203 -4.46 9.89 23.18
CA LEU A 203 -3.02 9.83 23.41
C LEU A 203 -2.49 11.24 23.80
N LYS A 204 -2.36 11.46 25.08
CA LYS A 204 -1.89 12.75 25.62
C LYS A 204 -0.35 12.76 25.66
N LEU A 205 0.25 13.30 24.62
CA LEU A 205 1.71 13.48 24.52
C LEU A 205 2.04 14.97 24.43
N SER A 206 3.14 15.37 25.06
CA SER A 206 3.74 16.66 24.77
C SER A 206 4.29 16.71 23.33
N PRO A 207 4.52 17.90 22.76
CA PRO A 207 5.15 18.02 21.44
C PRO A 207 6.51 17.31 21.34
N GLU A 208 7.28 17.31 22.42
CA GLU A 208 8.59 16.64 22.50
C GLU A 208 8.44 15.13 22.49
N GLU A 209 7.58 14.56 23.33
CA GLU A 209 7.30 13.12 23.35
C GLU A 209 6.75 12.61 22.01
N LEU A 210 5.92 13.43 21.34
CA LEU A 210 5.42 13.10 20.02
C LEU A 210 6.55 13.08 18.98
N GLN A 211 7.48 14.03 19.04
CA GLN A 211 8.62 14.08 18.15
C GLN A 211 9.55 12.89 18.39
N ASP A 212 9.87 12.59 19.63
CA ASP A 212 10.70 11.43 20.01
C ASP A 212 10.11 10.11 19.49
N ARG A 213 8.78 9.93 19.63
CA ARG A 213 8.09 8.75 19.08
C ARG A 213 8.17 8.69 17.55
N ARG A 214 8.01 9.82 16.87
CA ARG A 214 8.14 9.90 15.40
C ARG A 214 9.56 9.54 14.96
N ASP A 215 10.57 10.03 15.67
CA ASP A 215 11.96 9.76 15.36
C ASP A 215 12.32 8.28 15.59
N ALA A 216 11.83 7.69 16.67
CA ALA A 216 11.97 6.26 16.93
C ALA A 216 11.31 5.40 15.83
N VAL A 217 10.08 5.76 15.40
CA VAL A 217 9.40 5.07 14.31
C VAL A 217 10.14 5.29 12.99
N ASN A 218 10.61 6.51 12.68
CA ASN A 218 11.38 6.80 11.48
C ASN A 218 12.69 5.99 11.43
N LEU A 219 13.34 5.78 12.58
CA LEU A 219 14.52 4.92 12.68
C LEU A 219 14.17 3.46 12.33
N LEU A 220 13.05 2.93 12.82
CA LEU A 220 12.57 1.59 12.49
C LEU A 220 12.21 1.47 10.99
N LEU A 221 11.71 2.55 10.37
CA LEU A 221 11.35 2.60 8.95
C LEU A 221 12.55 2.85 8.02
N SER A 222 13.75 3.10 8.54
CA SER A 222 14.91 3.55 7.76
C SER A 222 15.61 2.47 6.91
N HIS A 223 15.21 1.21 7.01
CA HIS A 223 15.96 0.06 6.48
C HIS A 223 15.79 -0.18 4.97
N THR A 224 14.73 0.31 4.37
CA THR A 224 14.44 0.14 2.93
C THR A 224 14.02 1.48 2.34
N THR A 225 14.55 1.86 1.18
CA THR A 225 14.10 3.08 0.51
C THR A 225 12.82 2.82 -0.31
N PRO A 226 12.03 3.86 -0.64
CA PRO A 226 10.87 3.71 -1.54
C PRO A 226 11.24 3.12 -2.89
N GLU A 227 12.41 3.46 -3.43
CA GLU A 227 12.91 2.96 -4.72
C GLU A 227 13.20 1.45 -4.64
N GLN A 228 13.84 1.00 -3.55
CA GLN A 228 14.07 -0.42 -3.30
C GLN A 228 12.75 -1.18 -3.13
N ALA A 229 11.77 -0.57 -2.46
CA ALA A 229 10.44 -1.15 -2.33
C ALA A 229 9.75 -1.29 -3.70
N ALA A 230 9.80 -0.24 -4.53
CA ALA A 230 9.26 -0.24 -5.87
C ALA A 230 9.90 -1.33 -6.76
N GLU A 231 11.23 -1.49 -6.69
CA GLU A 231 11.95 -2.54 -7.41
C GLU A 231 11.44 -3.94 -7.05
N VAL A 232 11.27 -4.21 -5.74
CA VAL A 232 10.75 -5.50 -5.26
C VAL A 232 9.32 -5.74 -5.72
N ILE A 233 8.46 -4.69 -5.70
CA ILE A 233 7.08 -4.79 -6.16
C ILE A 233 7.03 -5.06 -7.66
N VAL A 234 7.77 -4.31 -8.48
CA VAL A 234 7.80 -4.51 -9.94
C VAL A 234 8.33 -5.90 -10.30
N LYS A 235 9.36 -6.40 -9.60
CA LYS A 235 9.83 -7.78 -9.75
C LYS A 235 8.74 -8.79 -9.38
N GLY A 236 7.99 -8.53 -8.32
CA GLY A 236 6.86 -9.36 -7.91
C GLY A 236 5.72 -9.36 -8.94
N ILE A 237 5.41 -8.21 -9.53
CA ILE A 237 4.44 -8.07 -10.62
C ILE A 237 4.86 -8.92 -11.83
N LYS A 238 6.11 -8.77 -12.27
CA LYS A 238 6.66 -9.56 -13.38
C LYS A 238 6.63 -11.06 -13.13
N GLY A 239 6.89 -11.49 -11.88
CA GLY A 239 6.82 -12.88 -11.46
C GLY A 239 5.42 -13.38 -11.11
N ARG A 240 4.39 -12.51 -11.16
CA ARG A 240 3.01 -12.81 -10.69
C ARG A 240 3.00 -13.41 -9.27
N ASN A 241 3.90 -12.93 -8.41
CA ASN A 241 4.06 -13.44 -7.07
C ASN A 241 2.82 -13.13 -6.22
N PRO A 242 2.12 -14.12 -5.66
CA PRO A 242 0.90 -13.89 -4.91
C PRO A 242 1.12 -13.12 -3.60
N ARG A 243 2.36 -13.14 -3.09
CA ARG A 243 2.77 -12.46 -1.85
C ARG A 243 4.13 -11.83 -2.03
N ILE A 244 4.22 -10.52 -1.80
CA ILE A 244 5.45 -9.75 -1.97
C ILE A 244 5.86 -9.19 -0.60
N LEU A 245 6.97 -9.67 -0.07
CA LEU A 245 7.55 -9.21 1.20
C LEU A 245 8.71 -8.25 0.91
N ILE A 246 8.64 -7.03 1.47
CA ILE A 246 9.64 -5.99 1.27
C ILE A 246 10.43 -5.79 2.58
N GLY A 247 11.75 -5.91 2.49
CA GLY A 247 12.67 -5.80 3.62
C GLY A 247 12.99 -7.16 4.25
N ARG A 248 14.11 -7.18 4.98
CA ARG A 248 14.54 -8.36 5.74
C ARG A 248 13.66 -8.61 6.95
N ASP A 249 13.22 -7.52 7.56
CA ASP A 249 12.28 -7.51 8.69
C ASP A 249 10.95 -8.18 8.34
N ALA A 250 10.33 -7.80 7.22
CA ALA A 250 9.08 -8.42 6.78
C ALA A 250 9.23 -9.94 6.54
N ARG A 251 10.36 -10.37 5.98
CA ARG A 251 10.64 -11.80 5.75
C ARG A 251 10.83 -12.55 7.07
N LEU A 252 11.65 -12.01 7.98
CA LEU A 252 11.93 -12.63 9.27
C LEU A 252 10.66 -12.71 10.13
N LEU A 253 9.94 -11.59 10.28
CA LEU A 253 8.75 -11.52 11.12
C LEU A 253 7.59 -12.33 10.55
N SER A 254 7.47 -12.43 9.22
CA SER A 254 6.54 -13.35 8.55
C SER A 254 6.84 -14.81 8.88
N LEU A 255 8.12 -15.20 8.94
CA LEU A 255 8.52 -16.55 9.29
C LEU A 255 8.25 -16.85 10.77
N ILE A 256 8.60 -15.92 11.66
CA ILE A 256 8.33 -16.06 13.10
C ILE A 256 6.84 -16.22 13.37
N ASN A 257 5.99 -15.37 12.77
CA ASN A 257 4.53 -15.50 12.92
C ASN A 257 4.02 -16.86 12.40
N ARG A 258 4.55 -17.34 11.28
CA ARG A 258 4.14 -18.65 10.73
C ARG A 258 4.49 -19.82 11.63
N LEU A 259 5.63 -19.75 12.30
CA LEU A 259 6.11 -20.84 13.19
C LEU A 259 5.50 -20.73 14.60
N PHE A 260 5.22 -19.50 15.06
CA PHE A 260 4.72 -19.23 16.41
C PHE A 260 3.48 -18.31 16.39
N PRO A 261 2.34 -18.73 15.79
CA PRO A 261 1.20 -17.85 15.50
C PRO A 261 0.58 -17.18 16.73
N CYS A 262 0.64 -17.83 17.90
CA CYS A 262 0.10 -17.28 19.16
C CYS A 262 1.19 -16.65 20.04
N ARG A 263 2.47 -16.89 19.77
CA ARG A 263 3.58 -16.47 20.63
C ARG A 263 4.63 -15.64 19.90
N TYR A 264 4.33 -15.20 18.68
CA TYR A 264 5.30 -14.42 17.88
C TYR A 264 5.73 -13.13 18.59
N GLY A 265 4.85 -12.50 19.38
CA GLY A 265 5.17 -11.31 20.17
C GLY A 265 6.29 -11.61 21.17
N ASP A 266 6.12 -12.65 22.00
CA ASP A 266 7.12 -13.07 22.99
C ASP A 266 8.47 -13.43 22.32
N VAL A 267 8.42 -14.07 21.16
CA VAL A 267 9.62 -14.45 20.41
C VAL A 267 10.35 -13.21 19.86
N ILE A 268 9.59 -12.24 19.32
CA ILE A 268 10.15 -10.99 18.80
C ILE A 268 10.79 -10.18 19.92
N ASP A 269 10.14 -10.06 21.09
CA ASP A 269 10.66 -9.32 22.23
C ASP A 269 11.97 -9.91 22.76
N ARG A 270 12.11 -11.22 22.79
CA ARG A 270 13.35 -11.89 23.15
C ARG A 270 14.51 -11.62 22.19
N ILE A 271 14.19 -11.42 20.89
CA ILE A 271 15.20 -11.21 19.85
C ILE A 271 15.57 -9.74 19.71
N ARG A 272 14.59 -8.82 19.82
CA ARG A 272 14.75 -7.39 19.51
C ARG A 272 14.60 -6.45 20.71
N GLY A 273 14.28 -6.96 21.88
CA GLY A 273 14.13 -6.16 23.11
C GLY A 273 12.92 -5.20 23.04
N GLY A 274 11.74 -5.67 23.45
CA GLY A 274 10.65 -4.78 23.84
C GLY A 274 9.73 -4.21 22.76
N LEU A 275 9.67 -4.77 21.57
CA LEU A 275 8.72 -4.30 20.53
C LEU A 275 7.24 -4.57 20.89
N PHE A 276 6.97 -5.61 21.67
CA PHE A 276 5.63 -6.04 22.11
C PHE A 276 5.43 -5.91 23.62
N SER A 277 6.49 -5.68 24.41
CA SER A 277 6.37 -5.39 25.83
C SER A 277 5.90 -3.95 26.01
N ASN A 278 4.81 -3.79 26.76
CA ASN A 278 4.46 -2.47 27.28
C ASN A 278 5.55 -2.03 28.24
N THR A 279 6.41 -1.10 27.86
CA THR A 279 7.22 -0.31 28.79
C THR A 279 6.42 0.85 29.31
#